data_d2af684c4dfaecf6a126d45fdff10490
#
_entry.id   d2af684c4dfaecf6a126d45fdff10490
#
_cell.length_a   1.000
_cell.length_b   1.000
_cell.length_c   1.000
_cell.angle_alpha   90.00
_cell.angle_beta   90.00
_cell.angle_gamma   90.00
#
_symmetry.space_group_name_H-M   'P 1'
#
loop_
_entity.id
_entity.type
_entity.pdbx_description
1 polymer ?
#
loop_
_entity_poly.entity_id
_entity_poly.type
_entity_poly.pdbx_seq_one_letter_code
_entity_poly.pdbx_strand_id
1 'polypeptide(L)' 'MSPQLLRSLRQMEGHHVLVRLEDGSRLDCELVSSARRGASTVWLHDDRGDDHFVQVSQIADVRDLA' A
#
# COMPACT_ATOMS: atom_id res chain seq x y z
N MET A 1 2.50 -14.45 -0.24
CA MET A 1 2.94 -13.04 -0.13
C MET A 1 4.45 -12.97 -0.21
N SER A 2 4.96 -12.00 -0.94
CA SER A 2 6.40 -11.85 -1.12
C SER A 2 7.00 -11.08 0.06
N PRO A 3 8.07 -11.59 0.71
CA PRO A 3 8.78 -10.82 1.73
C PRO A 3 9.35 -9.50 1.20
N GLN A 4 9.68 -9.46 -0.11
CA GLN A 4 10.17 -8.25 -0.74
C GLN A 4 9.09 -7.17 -0.81
N LEU A 5 7.84 -7.55 -1.04
CA LEU A 5 6.74 -6.59 -1.08
C LEU A 5 6.54 -5.93 0.28
N LEU A 6 6.56 -6.71 1.36
CA LEU A 6 6.45 -6.14 2.71
C LEU A 6 7.59 -5.18 3.02
N ARG A 7 8.81 -5.54 2.66
CA ARG A 7 9.97 -4.69 2.87
C ARG A 7 9.85 -3.39 2.10
N SER A 8 9.41 -3.49 0.83
CA SER A 8 9.21 -2.31 -0.01
C SER A 8 8.13 -1.39 0.56
N LEU A 9 7.03 -1.96 1.05
CA LEU A 9 5.95 -1.19 1.67
C LEU A 9 6.46 -0.42 2.88
N ARG A 10 7.25 -1.06 3.73
CA ARG A 10 7.79 -0.40 4.93
C ARG A 10 8.70 0.77 4.58
N GLN A 11 9.48 0.63 3.51
CA GLN A 11 10.37 1.70 3.07
C GLN A 11 9.62 2.88 2.47
N MET A 12 8.39 2.66 2.01
CA MET A 12 7.58 3.70 1.39
C MET A 12 6.57 4.33 2.33
N GLU A 13 6.57 3.97 3.62
CA GLU A 13 5.68 4.61 4.59
C GLU A 13 5.92 6.12 4.62
N GLY A 14 4.84 6.89 4.57
CA GLY A 14 4.89 8.35 4.49
C GLY A 14 5.07 8.90 3.09
N HIS A 15 5.30 8.03 2.10
CA HIS A 15 5.49 8.46 0.72
C HIS A 15 4.19 8.37 -0.06
N HIS A 16 4.12 9.13 -1.14
CA HIS A 16 3.04 9.04 -2.11
C HIS A 16 3.34 7.86 -3.03
N VAL A 17 2.39 6.93 -3.18
CA VAL A 17 2.60 5.69 -3.91
C VAL A 17 1.46 5.42 -4.88
N LEU A 18 1.75 4.63 -5.90
CA LEU A 18 0.73 4.04 -6.78
C LEU A 18 0.65 2.56 -6.46
N VAL A 19 -0.51 2.13 -5.99
CA VAL A 19 -0.78 0.74 -5.66
C VAL A 19 -1.64 0.13 -6.74
N ARG A 20 -1.20 -0.99 -7.30
CA ARG A 20 -2.00 -1.76 -8.22
C ARG A 20 -2.53 -3.00 -7.50
N LEU A 21 -3.83 -3.21 -7.59
CA LEU A 21 -4.48 -4.34 -6.94
C LEU A 21 -4.63 -5.51 -7.88
N GLU A 22 -4.86 -6.69 -7.32
CA GLU A 22 -4.98 -7.93 -8.10
C GLU A 22 -6.17 -7.91 -9.05
N ASP A 23 -7.20 -7.13 -8.76
CA ASP A 23 -8.37 -6.98 -9.64
C ASP A 23 -8.13 -6.00 -10.79
N GLY A 24 -6.93 -5.43 -10.89
CA GLY A 24 -6.58 -4.46 -11.93
C GLY A 24 -6.81 -3.01 -11.57
N SER A 25 -7.45 -2.73 -10.45
CA SER A 25 -7.66 -1.34 -10.01
C SER A 25 -6.37 -0.74 -9.48
N ARG A 26 -6.32 0.59 -9.43
CA ARG A 26 -5.15 1.36 -8.99
C ARG A 26 -5.57 2.39 -7.96
N LEU A 27 -4.69 2.61 -6.97
CA LEU A 27 -4.89 3.63 -5.95
C LEU A 27 -3.65 4.53 -5.92
N ASP A 28 -3.88 5.83 -6.11
CA ASP A 28 -2.84 6.86 -6.03
C ASP A 28 -3.02 7.56 -4.69
N CYS A 29 -2.20 7.20 -3.71
CA CYS A 29 -2.42 7.59 -2.32
C CYS A 29 -1.12 7.75 -1.57
N GLU A 30 -1.21 8.33 -0.36
CA GLU A 30 -0.13 8.27 0.60
C GLU A 30 -0.19 6.95 1.34
N LEU A 31 0.95 6.29 1.48
CA LEU A 31 1.07 5.08 2.29
C LEU A 31 1.29 5.49 3.73
N VAL A 32 0.22 5.41 4.53
CA VAL A 32 0.28 5.84 5.93
C VAL A 32 0.97 4.80 6.79
N SER A 33 0.58 3.54 6.63
CA SER A 33 1.15 2.47 7.42
C SER A 33 1.10 1.16 6.63
N SER A 34 2.22 0.46 6.60
CA SER A 34 2.29 -0.86 5.97
C SER A 34 1.80 -1.92 6.94
N ALA A 35 1.61 -3.14 6.41
CA ALA A 35 1.28 -4.29 7.24
C ALA A 35 2.36 -4.49 8.30
N ARG A 36 1.96 -4.35 9.55
CA ARG A 36 2.87 -4.52 10.67
C ARG A 36 2.79 -5.93 11.21
N ARG A 37 3.62 -6.22 12.21
CA ARG A 37 3.70 -7.53 12.84
C ARG A 37 2.31 -8.04 13.24
N GLY A 38 1.92 -9.18 12.70
CA GLY A 38 0.62 -9.78 12.96
C GLY A 38 -0.53 -9.17 12.20
N ALA A 39 -0.31 -8.11 11.42
CA ALA A 39 -1.33 -7.47 10.60
C ALA A 39 -1.06 -7.74 9.12
N SER A 40 -2.13 -7.83 8.34
CA SER A 40 -2.05 -8.02 6.89
C SER A 40 -2.68 -6.87 6.13
N THR A 41 -3.02 -5.78 6.82
CA THR A 41 -3.74 -4.64 6.25
C THR A 41 -2.80 -3.46 6.07
N VAL A 42 -2.90 -2.82 4.91
CA VAL A 42 -2.16 -1.62 4.56
C VAL A 42 -3.13 -0.44 4.60
N TRP A 43 -2.72 0.64 5.24
CA TRP A 43 -3.52 1.85 5.37
C TRP A 43 -3.02 2.87 4.35
N LEU A 44 -3.91 3.28 3.44
CA LEU A 44 -3.66 4.26 2.40
C LEU A 44 -4.60 5.44 2.57
N HIS A 45 -4.13 6.63 2.23
CA HIS A 45 -4.91 7.86 2.35
C HIS A 45 -4.88 8.57 1.00
N ASP A 46 -6.06 8.78 0.38
CA ASP A 46 -6.12 9.37 -0.95
C ASP A 46 -6.23 10.91 -0.88
N ASP A 47 -6.18 11.54 -2.07
CA ASP A 47 -6.18 12.99 -2.19
C ASP A 47 -7.52 13.63 -1.79
N ARG A 48 -8.56 12.83 -1.69
CA ARG A 48 -9.90 13.31 -1.27
C ARG A 48 -10.06 13.30 0.23
N GLY A 49 -9.08 12.76 0.96
CA GLY A 49 -9.15 12.64 2.40
C GLY A 49 -9.77 11.34 2.88
N ASP A 50 -9.99 10.38 1.98
CA ASP A 50 -10.55 9.08 2.32
C ASP A 50 -9.45 8.08 2.67
N ASP A 51 -9.74 7.25 3.66
CA ASP A 51 -8.83 6.18 4.06
C ASP A 51 -9.22 4.87 3.37
N HIS A 52 -8.22 4.13 2.92
CA HIS A 52 -8.40 2.82 2.32
C HIS A 52 -7.60 1.80 3.09
N PHE A 53 -8.25 0.71 3.47
CA PHE A 53 -7.61 -0.40 4.17
C PHE A 53 -7.62 -1.61 3.24
N VAL A 54 -6.44 -1.98 2.77
CA VAL A 54 -6.27 -3.01 1.75
C VAL A 54 -5.41 -4.12 2.31
N GLN A 55 -5.80 -5.35 2.09
CA GLN A 55 -4.99 -6.48 2.52
C GLN A 55 -3.78 -6.64 1.60
N VAL A 56 -2.65 -7.01 2.17
CA VAL A 56 -1.41 -7.20 1.42
C VAL A 56 -1.61 -8.22 0.29
N SER A 57 -2.42 -9.26 0.53
CA SER A 57 -2.71 -10.27 -0.48
C SER A 57 -3.42 -9.73 -1.71
N GLN A 58 -4.06 -8.57 -1.60
CA GLN A 58 -4.76 -7.92 -2.71
C GLN A 58 -3.85 -7.01 -3.53
N ILE A 59 -2.64 -6.77 -3.07
CA ILE A 59 -1.69 -5.87 -3.73
C ILE A 59 -0.85 -6.65 -4.72
N ALA A 60 -0.95 -6.29 -6.01
CA ALA A 60 -0.13 -6.87 -7.05
C ALA A 60 1.22 -6.17 -7.15
N ASP A 61 1.22 -4.85 -6.96
CA ASP A 61 2.44 -4.06 -7.12
C ASP A 61 2.27 -2.72 -6.42
N VAL A 62 3.37 -2.11 -5.98
CA VAL A 62 3.39 -0.78 -5.41
C VAL A 62 4.60 -0.03 -5.96
N ARG A 63 4.39 1.23 -6.31
CA ARG A 63 5.42 2.08 -6.89
C ARG A 63 5.52 3.37 -6.10
N ASP A 64 6.73 3.74 -5.71
CA ASP A 64 7.01 4.99 -5.02
C ASP A 64 6.99 6.13 -6.04
N LEU A 65 6.14 7.13 -5.79
CA LEU A 65 6.01 8.30 -6.66
C LEU A 65 6.75 9.52 -6.11
N ALA A 66 7.32 9.40 -4.92
CA ALA A 66 8.05 10.51 -4.29
C ALA A 66 9.43 10.70 -4.90
#